data_79ca1cb09b01c53bb548903afc8f0299
#
_entry.id   79ca1cb09b01c53bb548903afc8f0299
#
_cell.length_a   1.000
_cell.length_b   1.000
_cell.length_c   1.000
_cell.angle_alpha   90.00
_cell.angle_beta   90.00
_cell.angle_gamma   90.00
#
_symmetry.space_group_name_H-M   'P 1'
#
loop_
_entity.id
_entity.type
_entity.pdbx_description
1 polymer ?
#
loop_
_entity_poly.entity_id
_entity_poly.type
_entity_poly.pdbx_seq_one_letter_code
_entity_poly.pdbx_strand_id
1 'polypeptide(L)'
;MKQNFEYRKAALELLKGNWSSVIVISLFMFILECIAQTSFAFFIPAEYNGITTLVANLLLFFPLIYVLKIHLLSLSSEGKKIVFSEYLTNLKKKYSRAVPVMGLICLYVMLWTILLIIPGIIKGYSYAMASYISIDNEELSAEECVQRSIKMMQGHKMQLFLLDLSFFGWVLLSILTLGIGFLWLTPYQESAHIKFYEDLKSKA
;
A
#
# COMPACT_ATOMS: atom_id res chain seq x y z
N MET A 1 -14.02 -17.69 -5.91
CA MET A 1 -13.48 -16.39 -5.43
C MET A 1 -14.63 -15.41 -5.22
N LYS A 2 -14.50 -14.54 -4.25
CA LYS A 2 -15.51 -13.51 -3.94
C LYS A 2 -15.59 -12.48 -5.08
N GLN A 3 -16.74 -11.83 -5.23
CA GLN A 3 -16.91 -10.73 -6.19
C GLN A 3 -16.28 -9.44 -5.62
N ASN A 4 -15.88 -8.49 -6.48
CA ASN A 4 -15.27 -7.22 -6.06
C ASN A 4 -16.10 -6.46 -5.02
N PHE A 5 -17.43 -6.54 -5.13
CA PHE A 5 -18.35 -5.93 -4.16
C PHE A 5 -18.19 -6.54 -2.75
N GLU A 6 -17.96 -7.85 -2.65
CA GLU A 6 -17.80 -8.53 -1.36
C GLU A 6 -16.50 -8.11 -0.65
N TYR A 7 -15.38 -7.94 -1.39
CA TYR A 7 -14.14 -7.39 -0.82
C TYR A 7 -14.33 -5.97 -0.31
N ARG A 8 -15.01 -5.12 -1.09
CA ARG A 8 -15.30 -3.74 -0.69
C ARG A 8 -16.20 -3.67 0.53
N LYS A 9 -17.26 -4.49 0.59
CA LYS A 9 -18.15 -4.57 1.75
C LYS A 9 -17.39 -5.06 2.99
N ALA A 10 -16.58 -6.11 2.87
CA ALA A 10 -15.76 -6.61 3.96
C ALA A 10 -14.72 -5.58 4.45
N ALA A 11 -14.16 -4.77 3.55
CA ALA A 11 -13.27 -3.67 3.92
C ALA A 11 -13.98 -2.58 4.74
N LEU A 12 -15.20 -2.20 4.36
CA LEU A 12 -16.00 -1.23 5.13
C LEU A 12 -16.38 -1.80 6.52
N GLU A 13 -16.73 -3.07 6.59
CA GLU A 13 -17.02 -3.74 7.86
C GLU A 13 -15.77 -3.80 8.75
N LEU A 14 -14.61 -4.09 8.19
CA LEU A 14 -13.33 -4.08 8.89
C LEU A 14 -13.00 -2.73 9.53
N LEU A 15 -13.23 -1.65 8.79
CA LEU A 15 -12.94 -0.29 9.25
C LEU A 15 -13.99 0.27 10.21
N LYS A 16 -15.13 -0.41 10.37
CA LYS A 16 -16.21 0.05 11.26
C LYS A 16 -15.71 0.12 12.71
N GLY A 17 -15.83 1.31 13.31
CA GLY A 17 -15.31 1.59 14.66
C GLY A 17 -13.83 1.98 14.75
N ASN A 18 -13.07 1.92 13.63
CA ASN A 18 -11.65 2.30 13.58
C ASN A 18 -11.38 3.49 12.63
N TRP A 19 -12.41 4.06 12.00
CA TRP A 19 -12.27 5.15 11.04
C TRP A 19 -11.48 6.34 11.56
N SER A 20 -11.74 6.79 12.80
CA SER A 20 -11.03 7.92 13.40
C SER A 20 -9.52 7.69 13.47
N SER A 21 -9.08 6.53 13.94
CA SER A 21 -7.67 6.20 14.06
C SER A 21 -7.00 6.12 12.69
N VAL A 22 -7.66 5.50 11.72
CA VAL A 22 -7.10 5.33 10.37
C VAL A 22 -7.01 6.66 9.63
N ILE A 23 -8.02 7.54 9.77
CA ILE A 23 -8.00 8.89 9.20
C ILE A 23 -6.88 9.74 9.82
N VAL A 24 -6.68 9.67 11.14
CA VAL A 24 -5.56 10.37 11.81
C VAL A 24 -4.21 9.91 11.26
N ILE A 25 -4.02 8.60 11.06
CA ILE A 25 -2.80 8.06 10.45
C ILE A 25 -2.65 8.55 9.01
N SER A 26 -3.72 8.49 8.21
CA SER A 26 -3.69 8.96 6.82
C SER A 26 -3.40 10.46 6.72
N LEU A 27 -3.96 11.27 7.62
CA LEU A 27 -3.68 12.70 7.71
C LEU A 27 -2.21 12.97 8.10
N PHE A 28 -1.70 12.21 9.07
CA PHE A 28 -0.29 12.29 9.46
C PHE A 28 0.64 11.97 8.29
N MET A 29 0.36 10.88 7.54
CA MET A 29 1.10 10.52 6.33
C MET A 29 1.06 11.63 5.28
N PHE A 30 -0.12 12.19 5.03
CA PHE A 30 -0.33 13.27 4.05
C PHE A 30 0.45 14.53 4.44
N ILE A 31 0.41 14.94 5.71
CA ILE A 31 1.15 16.12 6.19
C ILE A 31 2.66 15.91 6.04
N LEU A 32 3.18 14.75 6.43
CA LEU A 32 4.61 14.44 6.27
C LEU A 32 5.05 14.48 4.80
N GLU A 33 4.24 13.92 3.91
CA GLU A 33 4.52 13.95 2.47
C GLU A 33 4.51 15.38 1.91
N CYS A 34 3.52 16.21 2.29
CA CYS A 34 3.48 17.60 1.90
C CYS A 34 4.71 18.39 2.40
N ILE A 35 5.13 18.18 3.66
CA ILE A 35 6.33 18.81 4.21
C ILE A 35 7.58 18.38 3.45
N ALA A 36 7.72 17.08 3.15
CA ALA A 36 8.87 16.57 2.41
C ALA A 36 8.94 17.16 1.00
N GLN A 37 7.83 17.13 0.25
CA GLN A 37 7.78 17.65 -1.12
C GLN A 37 8.04 19.16 -1.18
N THR A 38 7.45 19.94 -0.28
CA THR A 38 7.69 21.40 -0.22
C THR A 38 9.13 21.72 0.17
N SER A 39 9.71 20.96 1.11
CA SER A 39 11.11 21.14 1.51
C SER A 39 12.06 20.83 0.34
N PHE A 40 11.83 19.73 -0.39
CA PHE A 40 12.64 19.41 -1.57
C PHE A 40 12.49 20.47 -2.66
N ALA A 41 11.27 20.93 -2.93
CA ALA A 41 11.02 21.97 -3.94
C ALA A 41 11.70 23.31 -3.60
N PHE A 42 11.91 23.61 -2.30
CA PHE A 42 12.58 24.82 -1.87
C PHE A 42 14.11 24.73 -1.94
N PHE A 43 14.69 23.58 -1.59
CA PHE A 43 16.14 23.42 -1.47
C PHE A 43 16.83 22.82 -2.70
N ILE A 44 16.09 22.17 -3.58
CA ILE A 44 16.64 21.40 -4.71
C ILE A 44 16.14 22.00 -6.03
N PRO A 45 17.03 22.20 -7.02
CA PRO A 45 16.65 22.71 -8.34
C PRO A 45 15.55 21.86 -8.99
N ALA A 46 14.65 22.51 -9.73
CA ALA A 46 13.48 21.87 -10.36
C ALA A 46 13.82 20.71 -11.32
N GLU A 47 15.02 20.73 -11.90
CA GLU A 47 15.52 19.65 -12.76
C GLU A 47 15.66 18.29 -12.06
N TYR A 48 15.81 18.28 -10.71
CA TYR A 48 15.90 17.06 -9.89
C TYR A 48 14.58 16.64 -9.26
N ASN A 49 13.48 17.33 -9.51
CA ASN A 49 12.18 17.05 -8.89
C ASN A 49 11.73 15.58 -9.03
N GLY A 50 11.96 14.95 -10.18
CA GLY A 50 11.62 13.54 -10.38
C GLY A 50 12.39 12.59 -9.45
N ILE A 51 13.69 12.84 -9.30
CA ILE A 51 14.56 12.01 -8.44
C ILE A 51 14.22 12.25 -6.97
N THR A 52 14.04 13.50 -6.56
CA THR A 52 13.70 13.84 -5.16
C THR A 52 12.35 13.28 -4.74
N THR A 53 11.34 13.34 -5.61
CA THR A 53 10.04 12.72 -5.38
C THR A 53 10.17 11.20 -5.24
N LEU A 54 10.95 10.53 -6.09
CA LEU A 54 11.18 9.09 -6.00
C LEU A 54 11.86 8.72 -4.67
N VAL A 55 12.89 9.48 -4.27
CA VAL A 55 13.61 9.25 -3.00
C VAL A 55 12.69 9.49 -1.80
N ALA A 56 11.89 10.56 -1.82
CA ALA A 56 10.92 10.85 -0.75
C ALA A 56 9.88 9.72 -0.62
N ASN A 57 9.33 9.24 -1.73
CA ASN A 57 8.41 8.11 -1.71
C ASN A 57 9.06 6.85 -1.16
N LEU A 58 10.29 6.54 -1.58
CA LEU A 58 11.00 5.33 -1.14
C LEU A 58 11.31 5.35 0.36
N LEU A 59 11.80 6.49 0.86
CA LEU A 59 12.30 6.59 2.23
C LEU A 59 11.21 7.02 3.24
N LEU A 60 10.16 7.67 2.79
CA LEU A 60 9.13 8.21 3.67
C LEU A 60 7.77 7.53 3.43
N PHE A 61 7.18 7.70 2.25
CA PHE A 61 5.81 7.24 1.99
C PHE A 61 5.67 5.70 2.05
N PHE A 62 6.58 4.95 1.43
CA PHE A 62 6.48 3.48 1.41
C PHE A 62 6.61 2.83 2.79
N PRO A 63 7.54 3.23 3.68
CA PRO A 63 7.53 2.73 5.05
C PRO A 63 6.27 3.09 5.84
N LEU A 64 5.72 4.29 5.64
CA LEU A 64 4.48 4.72 6.28
C LEU A 64 3.30 3.83 5.86
N ILE A 65 3.11 3.62 4.56
CA ILE A 65 2.03 2.74 4.06
C ILE A 65 2.24 1.28 4.46
N TYR A 66 3.50 0.82 4.53
CA TYR A 66 3.82 -0.53 4.97
C TYR A 66 3.37 -0.77 6.43
N VAL A 67 3.62 0.20 7.31
CA VAL A 67 3.19 0.11 8.72
C VAL A 67 1.66 0.22 8.84
N LEU A 68 1.00 1.02 8.01
CA LEU A 68 -0.45 1.04 7.94
C LEU A 68 -1.01 -0.35 7.56
N LYS A 69 -0.40 -1.03 6.59
CA LYS A 69 -0.76 -2.41 6.21
C LYS A 69 -0.62 -3.39 7.39
N ILE A 70 0.43 -3.26 8.22
CA ILE A 70 0.59 -4.09 9.43
C ILE A 70 -0.62 -3.92 10.35
N HIS A 71 -1.02 -2.69 10.65
CA HIS A 71 -2.13 -2.42 11.56
C HIS A 71 -3.48 -2.88 10.98
N LEU A 72 -3.71 -2.68 9.69
CA LEU A 72 -4.92 -3.15 9.02
C LEU A 72 -4.97 -4.68 8.94
N LEU A 73 -3.83 -5.34 8.73
CA LEU A 73 -3.76 -6.80 8.73
C LEU A 73 -4.00 -7.38 10.14
N SER A 74 -3.41 -6.78 11.19
CA SER A 74 -3.67 -7.17 12.59
C SER A 74 -5.13 -6.93 13.00
N LEU A 75 -5.74 -5.84 12.51
CA LEU A 75 -7.17 -5.59 12.72
C LEU A 75 -8.02 -6.68 12.05
N SER A 76 -7.62 -7.14 10.86
CA SER A 76 -8.34 -8.15 10.10
C SER A 76 -8.22 -9.55 10.71
N SER A 77 -7.02 -9.94 11.14
CA SER A 77 -6.73 -11.31 11.65
C SER A 77 -7.02 -11.48 13.13
N GLU A 78 -6.75 -10.46 13.95
CA GLU A 78 -6.78 -10.51 15.40
C GLU A 78 -7.89 -9.61 16.02
N GLY A 79 -8.55 -8.79 15.23
CA GLY A 79 -9.51 -7.79 15.70
C GLY A 79 -8.86 -6.67 16.55
N LYS A 80 -7.54 -6.51 16.47
CA LYS A 80 -6.79 -5.55 17.27
C LYS A 80 -7.05 -4.12 16.81
N LYS A 81 -7.51 -3.26 17.71
CA LYS A 81 -7.78 -1.84 17.40
C LYS A 81 -6.52 -1.11 16.98
N ILE A 82 -6.68 -0.19 16.04
CA ILE A 82 -5.59 0.65 15.54
C ILE A 82 -5.35 1.80 16.51
N VAL A 83 -4.13 1.91 17.04
CA VAL A 83 -3.70 2.96 17.97
C VAL A 83 -2.53 3.73 17.37
N PHE A 84 -2.63 5.06 17.33
CA PHE A 84 -1.63 5.92 16.71
C PHE A 84 -0.23 5.81 17.35
N SER A 85 -0.14 5.66 18.68
CA SER A 85 1.15 5.48 19.36
C SER A 85 1.85 4.16 18.99
N GLU A 86 1.09 3.09 18.79
CA GLU A 86 1.63 1.82 18.29
C GLU A 86 2.10 1.95 16.83
N TYR A 87 1.39 2.72 16.02
CA TYR A 87 1.79 3.02 14.64
C TYR A 87 3.18 3.67 14.60
N LEU A 88 3.42 4.70 15.42
CA LEU A 88 4.73 5.35 15.50
C LEU A 88 5.84 4.43 16.01
N THR A 89 5.52 3.57 16.98
CA THR A 89 6.47 2.59 17.51
C THR A 89 6.84 1.55 16.45
N ASN A 90 5.84 1.04 15.74
CA ASN A 90 6.04 0.07 14.66
C ASN A 90 6.78 0.71 13.46
N LEU A 91 6.59 1.99 13.19
CA LEU A 91 7.35 2.70 12.15
C LEU A 91 8.86 2.62 12.42
N LYS A 92 9.30 2.89 13.65
CA LYS A 92 10.72 2.76 14.02
C LYS A 92 11.23 1.32 13.91
N LYS A 93 10.46 0.36 14.43
CA LYS A 93 10.86 -1.05 14.48
C LYS A 93 10.91 -1.73 13.10
N LYS A 94 9.96 -1.40 12.23
CA LYS A 94 9.78 -2.09 10.94
C LYS A 94 10.36 -1.32 9.75
N TYR A 95 10.95 -0.15 9.98
CA TYR A 95 11.52 0.69 8.93
C TYR A 95 12.59 -0.05 8.11
N SER A 96 13.53 -0.71 8.81
CA SER A 96 14.62 -1.46 8.18
C SER A 96 14.14 -2.62 7.28
N ARG A 97 12.94 -3.12 7.51
CA ARG A 97 12.30 -4.15 6.69
C ARG A 97 11.41 -3.55 5.59
N ALA A 98 10.69 -2.48 5.90
CA ALA A 98 9.80 -1.82 4.96
C ALA A 98 10.54 -1.29 3.73
N VAL A 99 11.68 -0.62 3.93
CA VAL A 99 12.47 -0.01 2.85
C VAL A 99 12.96 -1.03 1.82
N PRO A 100 13.64 -2.14 2.18
CA PRO A 100 14.11 -3.10 1.18
C PRO A 100 12.97 -3.82 0.45
N VAL A 101 11.89 -4.18 1.14
CA VAL A 101 10.75 -4.86 0.49
C VAL A 101 10.05 -3.93 -0.50
N MET A 102 9.68 -2.73 -0.06
CA MET A 102 8.99 -1.77 -0.93
C MET A 102 9.92 -1.22 -2.02
N GLY A 103 11.20 -1.04 -1.69
CA GLY A 103 12.23 -0.62 -2.65
C GLY A 103 12.45 -1.65 -3.76
N LEU A 104 12.51 -2.93 -3.43
CA LEU A 104 12.65 -4.00 -4.41
C LEU A 104 11.43 -4.10 -5.34
N ILE A 105 10.21 -3.99 -4.77
CA ILE A 105 8.98 -3.94 -5.55
C ILE A 105 9.01 -2.76 -6.52
N CYS A 106 9.34 -1.56 -6.01
CA CYS A 106 9.44 -0.34 -6.81
C CYS A 106 10.46 -0.49 -7.93
N LEU A 107 11.65 -0.99 -7.62
CA LEU A 107 12.72 -1.23 -8.61
C LEU A 107 12.26 -2.17 -9.72
N TYR A 108 11.66 -3.29 -9.38
CA TYR A 108 11.18 -4.26 -10.38
C TYR A 108 10.06 -3.69 -11.25
N VAL A 109 9.09 -3.00 -10.65
CA VAL A 109 8.02 -2.35 -11.42
C VAL A 109 8.60 -1.29 -12.34
N MET A 110 9.53 -0.47 -11.86
CA MET A 110 10.19 0.58 -12.65
C MET A 110 10.94 -0.02 -13.84
N LEU A 111 11.74 -1.06 -13.64
CA LEU A 111 12.49 -1.73 -14.71
C LEU A 111 11.54 -2.27 -15.81
N TRP A 112 10.45 -2.91 -15.42
CA TRP A 112 9.47 -3.43 -16.37
C TRP A 112 8.70 -2.31 -17.09
N THR A 113 8.42 -1.19 -16.38
CA THR A 113 7.70 -0.03 -16.97
C THR A 113 8.58 0.71 -17.97
N ILE A 114 9.88 0.82 -17.71
CA ILE A 114 10.86 1.40 -18.67
C ILE A 114 10.92 0.54 -19.94
N LEU A 115 10.87 -0.78 -19.80
CA LEU A 115 10.88 -1.67 -20.94
C LEU A 115 9.59 -1.54 -21.77
N LEU A 116 8.43 -1.67 -21.13
CA LEU A 116 7.09 -1.51 -21.72
C LEU A 116 6.06 -1.23 -20.63
N ILE A 117 5.20 -0.23 -20.81
CA ILE A 117 4.20 0.19 -19.83
C ILE A 117 3.24 -0.96 -19.45
N ILE A 118 2.70 -1.68 -20.44
CA ILE A 118 1.73 -2.76 -20.20
C ILE A 118 2.34 -3.92 -19.37
N PRO A 119 3.52 -4.47 -19.72
CA PRO A 119 4.21 -5.43 -18.85
C PRO A 119 4.52 -4.90 -17.45
N GLY A 120 4.86 -3.61 -17.33
CA GLY A 120 5.08 -2.96 -16.02
C GLY A 120 3.85 -3.05 -15.12
N ILE A 121 2.67 -2.72 -15.65
CA ILE A 121 1.40 -2.85 -14.94
C ILE A 121 1.13 -4.30 -14.53
N ILE A 122 1.28 -5.26 -15.44
CA ILE A 122 1.06 -6.69 -15.18
C ILE A 122 2.01 -7.21 -14.08
N LYS A 123 3.26 -6.75 -14.09
CA LYS A 123 4.26 -7.11 -13.08
C LYS A 123 3.99 -6.42 -11.74
N GLY A 124 3.51 -5.18 -11.75
CA GLY A 124 3.03 -4.49 -10.54
C GLY A 124 1.97 -5.33 -9.81
N TYR A 125 0.98 -5.85 -10.53
CA TYR A 125 0.00 -6.77 -9.96
C TYR A 125 0.60 -8.11 -9.51
N SER A 126 1.67 -8.59 -10.16
CA SER A 126 2.37 -9.79 -9.70
C SER A 126 3.07 -9.61 -8.35
N TYR A 127 3.52 -8.40 -8.04
CA TYR A 127 4.26 -8.06 -6.81
C TYR A 127 3.36 -7.49 -5.71
N ALA A 128 2.08 -7.25 -5.99
CA ALA A 128 1.15 -6.55 -5.11
C ALA A 128 1.02 -7.20 -3.71
N MET A 129 1.13 -8.52 -3.61
CA MET A 129 1.01 -9.25 -2.34
C MET A 129 2.33 -9.35 -1.56
N ALA A 130 3.47 -8.95 -2.13
CA ALA A 130 4.78 -9.14 -1.50
C ALA A 130 4.90 -8.40 -0.16
N SER A 131 4.33 -7.20 -0.02
CA SER A 131 4.30 -6.45 1.23
C SER A 131 3.52 -7.18 2.33
N TYR A 132 2.38 -7.80 2.02
CA TYR A 132 1.58 -8.56 2.98
C TYR A 132 2.28 -9.87 3.38
N ILE A 133 2.90 -10.56 2.43
CA ILE A 133 3.70 -11.76 2.69
C ILE A 133 4.87 -11.42 3.62
N SER A 134 5.52 -10.28 3.40
CA SER A 134 6.62 -9.80 4.24
C SER A 134 6.19 -9.47 5.67
N ILE A 135 4.94 -9.02 5.86
CA ILE A 135 4.37 -8.75 7.18
C ILE A 135 4.09 -10.05 7.92
N ASP A 136 3.51 -11.03 7.23
CA ASP A 136 3.15 -12.32 7.81
C ASP A 136 4.36 -13.24 8.09
N ASN A 137 5.49 -13.04 7.37
CA ASN A 137 6.66 -13.91 7.45
C ASN A 137 7.92 -13.05 7.55
N GLU A 138 8.28 -12.67 8.78
CA GLU A 138 9.39 -11.75 9.04
C GLU A 138 10.79 -12.35 8.75
N GLU A 139 10.90 -13.67 8.69
CA GLU A 139 12.14 -14.40 8.37
C GLU A 139 12.49 -14.37 6.88
N LEU A 140 11.52 -14.11 6.00
CA LEU A 140 11.76 -14.12 4.57
C LEU A 140 12.51 -12.87 4.09
N SER A 141 13.43 -13.05 3.17
CA SER A 141 14.06 -11.95 2.45
C SER A 141 13.08 -11.21 1.55
N ALA A 142 13.40 -9.97 1.16
CA ALA A 142 12.58 -9.18 0.25
C ALA A 142 12.35 -9.90 -1.10
N GLU A 143 13.40 -10.56 -1.62
CA GLU A 143 13.31 -11.33 -2.87
C GLU A 143 12.36 -12.52 -2.74
N GLU A 144 12.45 -13.28 -1.65
CA GLU A 144 11.53 -14.41 -1.41
C GLU A 144 10.08 -13.96 -1.29
N CYS A 145 9.83 -12.81 -0.66
CA CYS A 145 8.48 -12.22 -0.60
C CYS A 145 7.94 -11.91 -2.00
N VAL A 146 8.77 -11.34 -2.88
CA VAL A 146 8.41 -11.05 -4.27
C VAL A 146 8.13 -12.35 -5.04
N GLN A 147 9.00 -13.37 -4.92
CA GLN A 147 8.81 -14.65 -5.60
C GLN A 147 7.53 -15.38 -5.14
N ARG A 148 7.23 -15.36 -3.84
CA ARG A 148 5.96 -15.90 -3.31
C ARG A 148 4.76 -15.11 -3.82
N SER A 149 4.84 -13.78 -3.91
CA SER A 149 3.79 -12.95 -4.47
C SER A 149 3.50 -13.29 -5.94
N ILE A 150 4.55 -13.48 -6.75
CA ILE A 150 4.40 -13.89 -8.16
C ILE A 150 3.59 -15.19 -8.26
N LYS A 151 3.93 -16.19 -7.44
CA LYS A 151 3.23 -17.48 -7.42
C LYS A 151 1.77 -17.32 -6.97
N MET A 152 1.53 -16.61 -5.86
CA MET A 152 0.21 -16.38 -5.31
C MET A 152 -0.71 -15.63 -6.28
N MET A 153 -0.17 -14.70 -7.07
CA MET A 153 -0.91 -13.88 -8.03
C MET A 153 -1.10 -14.53 -9.41
N GLN A 154 -0.63 -15.76 -9.62
CA GLN A 154 -0.89 -16.49 -10.88
C GLN A 154 -2.40 -16.76 -11.02
N GLY A 155 -2.96 -16.34 -12.16
CA GLY A 155 -4.40 -16.46 -12.43
C GLY A 155 -5.29 -15.41 -11.72
N HIS A 156 -4.75 -14.59 -10.79
CA HIS A 156 -5.53 -13.67 -9.96
C HIS A 156 -5.29 -12.17 -10.23
N LYS A 157 -4.32 -11.83 -11.10
CA LYS A 157 -3.95 -10.44 -11.43
C LYS A 157 -5.12 -9.62 -11.97
N MET A 158 -5.89 -10.21 -12.90
CA MET A 158 -7.04 -9.52 -13.49
C MET A 158 -8.11 -9.23 -12.44
N GLN A 159 -8.29 -10.11 -11.46
CA GLN A 159 -9.29 -9.91 -10.42
C GLN A 159 -8.89 -8.75 -9.49
N LEU A 160 -7.60 -8.64 -9.11
CA LEU A 160 -7.12 -7.49 -8.35
C LEU A 160 -7.22 -6.20 -9.16
N PHE A 161 -6.87 -6.25 -10.45
CA PHE A 161 -7.06 -5.12 -11.37
C PHE A 161 -8.53 -4.64 -11.41
N LEU A 162 -9.48 -5.55 -11.54
CA LEU A 162 -10.91 -5.21 -11.53
C LEU A 162 -11.38 -4.70 -10.17
N LEU A 163 -10.79 -5.16 -9.07
CA LEU A 163 -11.04 -4.62 -7.75
C LEU A 163 -10.57 -3.16 -7.68
N ASP A 164 -9.36 -2.85 -8.14
CA ASP A 164 -8.84 -1.49 -8.19
C ASP A 164 -9.67 -0.58 -9.12
N LEU A 165 -10.05 -1.11 -10.29
CA LEU A 165 -10.92 -0.40 -11.20
C LEU A 165 -12.28 -0.04 -10.57
N SER A 166 -12.78 -0.86 -9.65
CA SER A 166 -14.03 -0.57 -8.91
C SER A 166 -13.92 0.62 -7.97
N PHE A 167 -12.70 1.06 -7.63
CA PHE A 167 -12.44 2.29 -6.86
C PHE A 167 -12.23 3.52 -7.75
N PHE A 168 -12.18 3.37 -9.07
CA PHE A 168 -11.84 4.47 -9.98
C PHE A 168 -12.73 5.70 -9.82
N GLY A 169 -14.05 5.50 -9.62
CA GLY A 169 -14.96 6.61 -9.36
C GLY A 169 -14.64 7.39 -8.07
N TRP A 170 -14.20 6.67 -7.02
CA TRP A 170 -13.77 7.28 -5.77
C TRP A 170 -12.44 8.03 -5.90
N VAL A 171 -11.52 7.52 -6.75
CA VAL A 171 -10.28 8.22 -7.09
C VAL A 171 -10.57 9.54 -7.77
N LEU A 172 -11.47 9.56 -8.78
CA LEU A 172 -11.88 10.80 -9.45
C LEU A 172 -12.51 11.80 -8.46
N LEU A 173 -13.38 11.33 -7.58
CA LEU A 173 -13.96 12.17 -6.54
C LEU A 173 -12.89 12.71 -5.57
N SER A 174 -11.90 11.91 -5.22
CA SER A 174 -10.79 12.33 -4.35
C SER A 174 -9.93 13.41 -5.01
N ILE A 175 -9.71 13.34 -6.32
CA ILE A 175 -9.01 14.38 -7.09
C ILE A 175 -9.83 15.68 -7.09
N LEU A 176 -11.16 15.61 -7.31
CA LEU A 176 -12.05 16.78 -7.28
C LEU A 176 -12.07 17.48 -5.92
N THR A 177 -11.82 16.77 -4.84
CA THR A 177 -11.68 17.34 -3.48
C THR A 177 -10.25 17.80 -3.16
N LEU A 178 -9.43 18.12 -4.17
CA LEU A 178 -8.02 18.51 -4.02
C LEU A 178 -7.16 17.52 -3.21
N GLY A 179 -7.50 16.23 -3.31
CA GLY A 179 -6.79 15.16 -2.64
C GLY A 179 -7.28 14.80 -1.23
N ILE A 180 -8.17 15.59 -0.64
CA ILE A 180 -8.71 15.31 0.72
C ILE A 180 -9.39 13.93 0.77
N GLY A 181 -10.08 13.53 -0.30
CA GLY A 181 -10.73 12.22 -0.39
C GLY A 181 -9.80 11.03 -0.21
N PHE A 182 -8.51 11.16 -0.51
CA PHE A 182 -7.54 10.07 -0.32
C PHE A 182 -7.32 9.70 1.15
N LEU A 183 -7.62 10.59 2.11
CA LEU A 183 -7.55 10.26 3.54
C LEU A 183 -8.47 9.09 3.93
N TRP A 184 -9.61 8.97 3.25
CA TRP A 184 -10.57 7.87 3.42
C TRP A 184 -10.35 6.75 2.41
N LEU A 185 -10.03 7.11 1.17
CA LEU A 185 -9.90 6.15 0.08
C LEU A 185 -8.70 5.21 0.28
N THR A 186 -7.55 5.72 0.70
CA THR A 186 -6.33 4.91 0.90
C THR A 186 -6.56 3.76 1.89
N PRO A 187 -7.00 4.00 3.15
CA PRO A 187 -7.23 2.90 4.07
C PRO A 187 -8.37 1.97 3.64
N TYR A 188 -9.38 2.49 2.94
CA TYR A 188 -10.45 1.66 2.41
C TYR A 188 -9.94 0.71 1.32
N GLN A 189 -9.15 1.20 0.39
CA GLN A 189 -8.55 0.40 -0.68
C GLN A 189 -7.57 -0.63 -0.12
N GLU A 190 -6.69 -0.24 0.81
CA GLU A 190 -5.78 -1.15 1.49
C GLU A 190 -6.52 -2.25 2.26
N SER A 191 -7.63 -1.92 2.92
CA SER A 191 -8.46 -2.92 3.61
C SER A 191 -9.11 -3.92 2.64
N ALA A 192 -9.49 -3.48 1.45
CA ALA A 192 -10.01 -4.38 0.40
C ALA A 192 -8.91 -5.30 -0.14
N HIS A 193 -7.69 -4.79 -0.32
CA HIS A 193 -6.51 -5.59 -0.72
C HIS A 193 -6.16 -6.64 0.34
N ILE A 194 -6.26 -6.30 1.64
CA ILE A 194 -6.04 -7.25 2.73
C ILE A 194 -7.07 -8.39 2.66
N LYS A 195 -8.34 -8.07 2.46
CA LYS A 195 -9.38 -9.11 2.31
C LYS A 195 -9.16 -9.99 1.09
N PHE A 196 -8.63 -9.42 0.02
CA PHE A 196 -8.22 -10.16 -1.17
C PHE A 196 -7.02 -11.07 -0.87
N TYR A 197 -6.00 -10.58 -0.17
CA TYR A 197 -4.83 -11.33 0.26
C TYR A 197 -5.23 -12.52 1.16
N GLU A 198 -6.09 -12.30 2.16
CA GLU A 198 -6.59 -13.35 3.06
C GLU A 198 -7.35 -14.45 2.29
N ASP A 199 -8.16 -14.08 1.30
CA ASP A 199 -8.87 -15.04 0.44
C ASP A 199 -7.90 -15.87 -0.41
N LEU A 200 -6.82 -15.28 -0.91
CA LEU A 200 -5.76 -16.01 -1.61
C LEU A 200 -4.98 -16.93 -0.67
N LYS A 201 -4.60 -16.43 0.51
CA LYS A 201 -3.84 -17.18 1.53
C LYS A 201 -4.60 -18.43 2.00
N SER A 202 -5.93 -18.34 2.10
CA SER A 202 -6.76 -19.47 2.49
C SER A 202 -6.87 -20.58 1.44
N LYS A 203 -6.42 -20.33 0.21
CA LYS A 203 -6.50 -21.26 -0.94
C LYS A 203 -5.12 -21.78 -1.39
N ALA A 204 -4.05 -21.20 -0.86
CA ALA A 204 -2.68 -21.59 -1.16
C ALA A 204 -2.20 -22.71 -0.25
#